data_143178015b34a1501571f342169c519b
#
_entry.id   143178015b34a1501571f342169c519b
#
_cell.length_a   1.000
_cell.length_b   1.000
_cell.length_c   1.000
_cell.angle_alpha   90.00
_cell.angle_beta   90.00
_cell.angle_gamma   90.00
#
_symmetry.space_group_name_H-M   'P 1'
#
loop_
_entity.id
_entity.type
_entity.pdbx_description
1 polymer ?
#
loop_
_entity_poly.entity_id
_entity_poly.type
_entity_poly.pdbx_seq_one_letter_code
_entity_poly.pdbx_strand_id
1 'polypeptide(L)'
;YIPVIAIAGVIAMVSSLSLGRLMDRVGKIPFLIPTGILLLAGFIAVYLIGNKGGQVVFGIVGGIMLGAALLLTSAVSGLIRDFTPEDKAGQFQGVRMFFMVLLPMVTGPYIGSGVIQNTGMTYEELGQVKPVPTPEIFLASALVAIFALIPFIFLIRSVKKRK
;
A
#
# COMPACT_ATOMS: atom_id res chain seq x y z
N TYR A 1 9.64 -14.35 -14.03
CA TYR A 1 9.18 -13.20 -13.23
C TYR A 1 8.84 -11.96 -14.06
N ILE A 2 9.55 -11.68 -15.17
CA ILE A 2 9.33 -10.49 -16.02
C ILE A 2 7.86 -10.35 -16.49
N PRO A 3 7.18 -11.40 -17.02
CA PRO A 3 5.78 -11.28 -17.45
C PRO A 3 4.82 -10.92 -16.31
N VAL A 4 5.07 -11.43 -15.11
CA VAL A 4 4.24 -11.15 -13.92
C VAL A 4 4.34 -9.68 -13.53
N ILE A 5 5.54 -9.14 -13.50
CA ILE A 5 5.78 -7.72 -13.19
C ILE A 5 5.16 -6.81 -14.27
N ALA A 6 5.28 -7.20 -15.53
CA ALA A 6 4.67 -6.45 -16.63
C ALA A 6 3.14 -6.41 -16.53
N ILE A 7 2.49 -7.57 -16.31
CA ILE A 7 1.04 -7.66 -16.12
C ILE A 7 0.60 -6.81 -14.92
N ALA A 8 1.25 -6.97 -13.78
CA ALA A 8 0.93 -6.21 -12.57
C ALA A 8 1.10 -4.70 -12.77
N GLY A 9 2.18 -4.28 -13.45
CA GLY A 9 2.45 -2.89 -13.74
C GLY A 9 1.41 -2.26 -14.66
N VAL A 10 1.01 -2.95 -15.74
CA VAL A 10 -0.02 -2.46 -16.66
C VAL A 10 -1.37 -2.33 -15.96
N ILE A 11 -1.77 -3.33 -15.18
CA ILE A 11 -3.04 -3.29 -14.43
C ILE A 11 -3.02 -2.15 -13.40
N ALA A 12 -1.93 -1.98 -12.64
CA ALA A 12 -1.79 -0.89 -11.68
C ALA A 12 -1.86 0.49 -12.35
N MET A 13 -1.19 0.66 -13.50
CA MET A 13 -1.21 1.90 -14.27
C MET A 13 -2.62 2.23 -14.77
N VAL A 14 -3.29 1.28 -15.44
CA VAL A 14 -4.64 1.48 -15.98
C VAL A 14 -5.65 1.76 -14.88
N SER A 15 -5.60 1.01 -13.77
CA SER A 15 -6.47 1.20 -12.61
C SER A 15 -6.26 2.57 -11.98
N SER A 16 -5.00 2.98 -11.78
CA SER A 16 -4.66 4.27 -11.18
C SER A 16 -5.11 5.45 -12.03
N LEU A 17 -4.90 5.40 -13.35
CA LEU A 17 -5.31 6.47 -14.26
C LEU A 17 -6.84 6.59 -14.37
N SER A 18 -7.55 5.46 -14.50
CA SER A 18 -9.00 5.45 -14.67
C SER A 18 -9.73 5.91 -13.40
N LEU A 19 -9.36 5.32 -12.25
CA LEU A 19 -9.98 5.65 -10.97
C LEU A 19 -9.47 6.97 -10.38
N GLY A 20 -8.25 7.40 -10.74
CA GLY A 20 -7.72 8.70 -10.37
C GLY A 20 -8.57 9.84 -10.93
N ARG A 21 -8.96 9.77 -12.22
CA ARG A 21 -9.87 10.75 -12.83
C ARG A 21 -11.24 10.79 -12.14
N LEU A 22 -11.75 9.63 -11.74
CA LEU A 22 -13.02 9.55 -11.01
C LEU A 22 -12.90 10.17 -9.62
N MET A 23 -11.80 9.91 -8.93
CA MET A 23 -11.48 10.48 -7.62
C MET A 23 -11.40 12.02 -7.67
N ASP A 24 -10.84 12.59 -8.74
CA ASP A 24 -10.76 14.04 -8.92
C ASP A 24 -12.14 14.68 -9.14
N ARG A 25 -13.09 13.94 -9.74
CA ARG A 25 -14.46 14.42 -9.97
C ARG A 25 -15.37 14.28 -8.75
N VAL A 26 -15.28 13.16 -8.04
CA VAL A 26 -16.19 12.82 -6.92
C VAL A 26 -15.66 13.34 -5.60
N GLY A 27 -14.35 13.58 -5.51
CA GLY A 27 -13.64 13.98 -4.31
C GLY A 27 -12.83 12.83 -3.72
N LYS A 28 -11.79 13.18 -2.96
CA LYS A 28 -10.78 12.24 -2.44
C LYS A 28 -11.27 11.43 -1.23
N ILE A 29 -12.10 12.05 -0.38
CA ILE A 29 -12.55 11.46 0.91
C ILE A 29 -13.35 10.17 0.71
N PRO A 30 -14.34 10.09 -0.21
CA PRO A 30 -15.10 8.86 -0.44
C PRO A 30 -14.25 7.68 -0.90
N PHE A 31 -13.08 7.95 -1.50
CA PHE A 31 -12.18 6.90 -1.99
C PHE A 31 -11.27 6.29 -0.92
N LEU A 32 -11.09 6.94 0.24
CA LEU A 32 -10.18 6.45 1.28
C LEU A 32 -10.55 5.06 1.79
N ILE A 33 -11.82 4.85 2.17
CA ILE A 33 -12.25 3.55 2.72
C ILE A 33 -12.30 2.46 1.64
N PRO A 34 -12.96 2.66 0.48
CA PRO A 34 -13.01 1.63 -0.54
C PRO A 34 -11.63 1.19 -1.03
N THR A 35 -10.71 2.14 -1.27
CA THR A 35 -9.34 1.80 -1.70
C THR A 35 -8.52 1.16 -0.58
N GLY A 36 -8.73 1.57 0.67
CA GLY A 36 -8.11 0.93 1.84
C GLY A 36 -8.58 -0.52 2.03
N ILE A 37 -9.89 -0.78 1.88
CA ILE A 37 -10.46 -2.14 1.93
C ILE A 37 -9.93 -2.97 0.76
N LEU A 38 -9.89 -2.39 -0.45
CA LEU A 38 -9.37 -3.09 -1.63
C LEU A 38 -7.89 -3.46 -1.47
N LEU A 39 -7.09 -2.56 -0.90
CA LEU A 39 -5.69 -2.82 -0.59
C LEU A 39 -5.54 -3.95 0.44
N LEU A 40 -6.33 -3.91 1.52
CA LEU A 40 -6.35 -4.96 2.54
C LEU A 40 -6.75 -6.32 1.96
N ALA A 41 -7.82 -6.35 1.17
CA ALA A 41 -8.26 -7.55 0.46
C ALA A 41 -7.18 -8.05 -0.52
N GLY A 42 -6.47 -7.15 -1.18
CA GLY A 42 -5.33 -7.46 -2.04
C GLY A 42 -4.19 -8.15 -1.30
N PHE A 43 -3.79 -7.65 -0.14
CA PHE A 43 -2.77 -8.30 0.69
C PHE A 43 -3.18 -9.71 1.10
N ILE A 44 -4.43 -9.88 1.58
CA ILE A 44 -4.96 -11.19 1.96
C ILE A 44 -5.03 -12.14 0.75
N ALA A 45 -5.50 -11.65 -0.40
CA ALA A 45 -5.60 -12.45 -1.61
C ALA A 45 -4.21 -12.91 -2.10
N VAL A 46 -3.21 -12.03 -2.13
CA VAL A 46 -1.84 -12.37 -2.50
C VAL A 46 -1.24 -13.39 -1.53
N TYR A 47 -1.50 -13.25 -0.22
CA TYR A 47 -1.09 -14.24 0.78
C TYR A 47 -1.72 -15.63 0.52
N LEU A 48 -3.05 -15.68 0.27
CA LEU A 48 -3.77 -16.94 0.04
C LEU A 48 -3.38 -17.61 -1.27
N ILE A 49 -3.12 -16.84 -2.32
CA ILE A 49 -2.67 -17.34 -3.62
C ILE A 49 -1.23 -17.82 -3.53
N GLY A 50 -0.37 -17.07 -2.89
CA GLY A 50 1.01 -17.38 -2.52
C GLY A 50 1.72 -18.38 -3.45
N ASN A 51 2.04 -19.55 -2.90
CA ASN A 51 2.71 -20.63 -3.60
C ASN A 51 1.77 -21.53 -4.43
N LYS A 52 0.44 -21.35 -4.36
CA LYS A 52 -0.55 -22.24 -5.00
C LYS A 52 -1.11 -21.65 -6.29
N GLY A 53 -0.99 -20.35 -6.51
CA GLY A 53 -1.50 -19.64 -7.68
C GLY A 53 -0.52 -19.67 -8.85
N GLY A 54 -1.05 -19.81 -10.07
CA GLY A 54 -0.24 -19.63 -11.28
C GLY A 54 0.29 -18.19 -11.38
N GLN A 55 1.41 -18.01 -12.09
CA GLN A 55 2.08 -16.71 -12.26
C GLN A 55 1.13 -15.60 -12.78
N VAL A 56 0.22 -15.94 -13.67
CA VAL A 56 -0.73 -14.97 -14.25
C VAL A 56 -1.71 -14.47 -13.19
N VAL A 57 -2.28 -15.37 -12.39
CA VAL A 57 -3.22 -15.00 -11.30
C VAL A 57 -2.53 -14.12 -10.27
N PHE A 58 -1.30 -14.46 -9.89
CA PHE A 58 -0.49 -13.66 -8.99
C PHE A 58 -0.23 -12.25 -9.57
N GLY A 59 0.08 -12.16 -10.88
CA GLY A 59 0.28 -10.87 -11.56
C GLY A 59 -0.98 -10.01 -11.60
N ILE A 60 -2.14 -10.60 -11.85
CA ILE A 60 -3.43 -9.88 -11.89
C ILE A 60 -3.79 -9.35 -10.49
N VAL A 61 -3.78 -10.21 -9.48
CA VAL A 61 -4.14 -9.82 -8.10
C VAL A 61 -3.13 -8.83 -7.54
N GLY A 62 -1.84 -9.06 -7.76
CA GLY A 62 -0.78 -8.12 -7.39
C GLY A 62 -0.93 -6.77 -8.09
N GLY A 63 -1.33 -6.76 -9.35
CA GLY A 63 -1.59 -5.53 -10.12
C GLY A 63 -2.76 -4.72 -9.56
N ILE A 64 -3.87 -5.38 -9.21
CA ILE A 64 -5.02 -4.73 -8.56
C ILE A 64 -4.62 -4.16 -7.19
N MET A 65 -3.89 -4.93 -6.40
CA MET A 65 -3.36 -4.50 -5.10
C MET A 65 -2.46 -3.26 -5.23
N LEU A 66 -1.52 -3.28 -6.18
CA LEU A 66 -0.64 -2.13 -6.45
C LEU A 66 -1.44 -0.92 -6.95
N GLY A 67 -2.44 -1.12 -7.80
CA GLY A 67 -3.35 -0.06 -8.24
C GLY A 67 -4.09 0.58 -7.08
N ALA A 68 -4.61 -0.21 -6.15
CA ALA A 68 -5.25 0.27 -4.92
C ALA A 68 -4.27 1.06 -4.04
N ALA A 69 -3.02 0.60 -3.90
CA ALA A 69 -1.98 1.29 -3.14
C ALA A 69 -1.66 2.67 -3.74
N LEU A 70 -1.51 2.75 -5.07
CA LEU A 70 -1.26 4.01 -5.77
C LEU A 70 -2.41 5.00 -5.62
N LEU A 71 -3.66 4.52 -5.74
CA LEU A 71 -4.86 5.35 -5.55
C LEU A 71 -4.97 5.86 -4.11
N LEU A 72 -4.74 5.01 -3.12
CA LEU A 72 -4.77 5.40 -1.72
C LEU A 72 -3.70 6.44 -1.42
N THR A 73 -2.47 6.24 -1.89
CA THR A 73 -1.36 7.18 -1.73
C THR A 73 -1.66 8.52 -2.39
N SER A 74 -2.26 8.50 -3.59
CA SER A 74 -2.69 9.71 -4.31
C SER A 74 -3.78 10.44 -3.55
N ALA A 75 -4.81 9.75 -3.06
CA ALA A 75 -5.89 10.33 -2.27
C ALA A 75 -5.37 11.00 -0.99
N VAL A 76 -4.53 10.29 -0.22
CA VAL A 76 -3.93 10.81 1.02
C VAL A 76 -3.04 12.02 0.74
N SER A 77 -2.18 11.94 -0.28
CA SER A 77 -1.30 13.04 -0.66
C SER A 77 -2.07 14.29 -1.10
N GLY A 78 -3.15 14.09 -1.85
CA GLY A 78 -4.04 15.17 -2.26
C GLY A 78 -4.77 15.82 -1.08
N LEU A 79 -5.27 15.02 -0.13
CA LEU A 79 -5.91 15.52 1.09
C LEU A 79 -4.95 16.29 1.98
N ILE A 80 -3.73 15.79 2.18
CA ILE A 80 -2.70 16.52 2.94
C ILE A 80 -2.48 17.90 2.34
N ARG A 81 -2.39 18.00 1.02
CA ARG A 81 -2.26 19.29 0.33
C ARG A 81 -3.47 20.20 0.55
N ASP A 82 -4.68 19.64 0.43
CA ASP A 82 -5.93 20.43 0.56
C ASP A 82 -6.14 20.96 2.00
N PHE A 83 -5.62 20.27 3.02
CA PHE A 83 -5.72 20.68 4.42
C PHE A 83 -4.49 21.44 4.94
N THR A 84 -3.45 21.61 4.13
CA THR A 84 -2.23 22.33 4.54
C THR A 84 -2.39 23.82 4.28
N PRO A 85 -2.32 24.71 5.32
CA PRO A 85 -2.31 26.14 5.13
C PRO A 85 -1.07 26.58 4.35
N GLU A 86 -1.22 27.56 3.44
CA GLU A 86 -0.14 28.03 2.58
C GLU A 86 1.04 28.63 3.37
N ASP A 87 0.75 29.34 4.45
CA ASP A 87 1.74 29.96 5.35
C ASP A 87 2.59 28.94 6.12
N LYS A 88 2.12 27.69 6.25
CA LYS A 88 2.78 26.59 6.98
C LYS A 88 3.24 25.44 6.10
N ALA A 89 3.18 25.58 4.79
CA ALA A 89 3.46 24.52 3.84
C ALA A 89 4.84 23.85 4.06
N GLY A 90 5.87 24.63 4.38
CA GLY A 90 7.22 24.11 4.66
C GLY A 90 7.28 23.22 5.91
N GLN A 91 6.62 23.62 7.00
CA GLN A 91 6.59 22.83 8.23
C GLN A 91 5.83 21.52 8.03
N PHE A 92 4.67 21.58 7.37
CA PHE A 92 3.88 20.38 7.04
C PHE A 92 4.63 19.43 6.10
N GLN A 93 5.41 19.96 5.16
CA GLN A 93 6.24 19.13 4.29
C GLN A 93 7.31 18.35 5.07
N GLY A 94 7.94 18.97 6.07
CA GLY A 94 8.90 18.28 6.94
C GLY A 94 8.25 17.12 7.72
N VAL A 95 7.09 17.38 8.35
CA VAL A 95 6.31 16.36 9.06
C VAL A 95 5.88 15.23 8.11
N ARG A 96 5.42 15.58 6.91
CA ARG A 96 5.06 14.59 5.89
C ARG A 96 6.23 13.70 5.50
N MET A 97 7.41 14.27 5.26
CA MET A 97 8.61 13.49 4.92
C MET A 97 9.01 12.54 6.04
N PHE A 98 8.89 12.97 7.29
CA PHE A 98 9.16 12.10 8.43
C PHE A 98 8.23 10.87 8.44
N PHE A 99 6.91 11.08 8.36
CA PHE A 99 5.94 9.97 8.47
C PHE A 99 5.80 9.13 7.19
N MET A 100 5.96 9.71 6.00
CA MET A 100 5.76 8.98 4.74
C MET A 100 7.04 8.35 4.18
N VAL A 101 8.21 8.84 4.59
CA VAL A 101 9.48 8.34 4.06
C VAL A 101 10.34 7.75 5.17
N LEU A 102 10.73 8.55 6.16
CA LEU A 102 11.74 8.13 7.15
C LEU A 102 11.21 7.00 8.03
N LEU A 103 10.02 7.13 8.58
CA LEU A 103 9.44 6.12 9.47
C LEU A 103 9.23 4.77 8.76
N PRO A 104 8.60 4.68 7.56
CA PRO A 104 8.48 3.41 6.84
C PRO A 104 9.84 2.85 6.37
N MET A 105 10.78 3.71 6.01
CA MET A 105 12.11 3.29 5.57
C MET A 105 12.91 2.63 6.70
N VAL A 106 12.69 3.04 7.94
CA VAL A 106 13.29 2.42 9.12
C VAL A 106 12.51 1.19 9.57
N THR A 107 11.19 1.32 9.78
CA THR A 107 10.37 0.24 10.36
C THR A 107 10.09 -0.90 9.39
N GLY A 108 9.95 -0.62 8.08
CA GLY A 108 9.64 -1.61 7.07
C GLY A 108 10.63 -2.77 7.00
N PRO A 109 11.94 -2.52 6.88
CA PRO A 109 12.96 -3.58 6.88
C PRO A 109 12.98 -4.41 8.17
N TYR A 110 12.75 -3.79 9.35
CA TYR A 110 12.68 -4.52 10.62
C TYR A 110 11.49 -5.48 10.65
N ILE A 111 10.31 -5.03 10.25
CA ILE A 111 9.11 -5.88 10.18
C ILE A 111 9.33 -6.99 9.14
N GLY A 112 9.83 -6.64 7.95
CA GLY A 112 10.09 -7.58 6.87
C GLY A 112 11.10 -8.65 7.27
N SER A 113 12.24 -8.27 7.85
CA SER A 113 13.26 -9.23 8.28
C SER A 113 12.76 -10.13 9.42
N GLY A 114 11.99 -9.59 10.37
CA GLY A 114 11.41 -10.37 11.44
C GLY A 114 10.45 -11.45 10.93
N VAL A 115 9.63 -11.13 9.92
CA VAL A 115 8.74 -12.11 9.28
C VAL A 115 9.52 -13.16 8.50
N ILE A 116 10.50 -12.75 7.70
CA ILE A 116 11.28 -13.67 6.84
C ILE A 116 12.14 -14.63 7.67
N GLN A 117 12.79 -14.14 8.73
CA GLN A 117 13.66 -14.97 9.59
C GLN A 117 12.89 -16.06 10.32
N ASN A 118 11.63 -15.82 10.67
CA ASN A 118 10.80 -16.80 11.38
C ASN A 118 10.33 -17.98 10.49
N THR A 119 10.46 -17.88 9.17
CA THR A 119 10.03 -18.98 8.26
C THR A 119 11.03 -20.11 8.12
N GLY A 120 12.29 -19.91 8.52
CA GLY A 120 13.34 -20.92 8.47
C GLY A 120 13.78 -21.36 7.07
N MET A 121 13.17 -20.79 6.03
CA MET A 121 13.54 -21.10 4.63
C MET A 121 14.72 -20.21 4.20
N THR A 122 15.77 -20.85 3.69
CA THR A 122 16.97 -20.13 3.23
C THR A 122 17.34 -20.58 1.82
N TYR A 123 17.99 -19.70 1.06
CA TYR A 123 18.62 -20.01 -0.22
C TYR A 123 20.06 -19.50 -0.21
N GLU A 124 20.91 -20.14 -0.98
CA GLU A 124 22.31 -19.75 -1.12
C GLU A 124 22.50 -18.92 -2.39
N GLU A 125 23.07 -17.72 -2.26
CA GLU A 125 23.39 -16.85 -3.37
C GLU A 125 24.79 -16.26 -3.16
N LEU A 126 25.69 -16.52 -4.10
CA LEU A 126 27.08 -16.04 -4.06
C LEU A 126 27.83 -16.44 -2.78
N GLY A 127 27.57 -17.65 -2.26
CA GLY A 127 28.21 -18.15 -1.02
C GLY A 127 27.64 -17.54 0.27
N GLN A 128 26.54 -16.79 0.18
CA GLN A 128 25.82 -16.27 1.35
C GLN A 128 24.45 -16.94 1.47
N VAL A 129 24.16 -17.40 2.68
CA VAL A 129 22.82 -17.93 3.02
C VAL A 129 21.88 -16.78 3.32
N LYS A 130 20.84 -16.64 2.49
CA LYS A 130 19.82 -15.58 2.63
C LYS A 130 18.47 -16.20 2.94
N PRO A 131 17.65 -15.57 3.80
CA PRO A 131 16.28 -16.05 4.03
C PRO A 131 15.40 -15.79 2.79
N VAL A 132 14.50 -16.73 2.51
CA VAL A 132 13.55 -16.65 1.39
C VAL A 132 12.40 -15.73 1.76
N PRO A 133 12.09 -14.69 0.97
CA PRO A 133 10.86 -13.91 1.15
C PRO A 133 9.63 -14.80 0.93
N THR A 134 8.81 -14.90 1.95
CA THR A 134 7.63 -15.77 1.94
C THR A 134 6.33 -14.94 1.91
N PRO A 135 5.17 -15.53 1.54
CA PRO A 135 3.90 -14.82 1.48
C PRO A 135 3.43 -14.18 2.79
N GLU A 136 3.97 -14.60 3.93
CA GLU A 136 3.68 -14.04 5.26
C GLU A 136 3.95 -12.54 5.38
N ILE A 137 4.83 -11.99 4.53
CA ILE A 137 5.06 -10.54 4.42
C ILE A 137 3.76 -9.79 4.08
N PHE A 138 2.93 -10.37 3.21
CA PHE A 138 1.64 -9.76 2.84
C PHE A 138 0.65 -9.80 4.00
N LEU A 139 0.70 -10.84 4.84
CA LEU A 139 -0.12 -10.91 6.05
C LEU A 139 0.30 -9.84 7.06
N ALA A 140 1.59 -9.66 7.29
CA ALA A 140 2.10 -8.57 8.13
C ALA A 140 1.69 -7.20 7.59
N SER A 141 1.76 -7.00 6.26
CA SER A 141 1.31 -5.77 5.61
C SER A 141 -0.20 -5.55 5.78
N ALA A 142 -1.01 -6.61 5.72
CA ALA A 142 -2.45 -6.54 5.99
C ALA A 142 -2.75 -6.08 7.42
N LEU A 143 -2.01 -6.57 8.42
CA LEU A 143 -2.15 -6.14 9.82
C LEU A 143 -1.83 -4.65 9.97
N VAL A 144 -0.74 -4.18 9.36
CA VAL A 144 -0.40 -2.75 9.37
C VAL A 144 -1.49 -1.92 8.67
N ALA A 145 -2.04 -2.40 7.55
CA ALA A 145 -3.10 -1.71 6.82
C ALA A 145 -4.40 -1.56 7.63
N ILE A 146 -4.74 -2.51 8.50
CA ILE A 146 -5.89 -2.40 9.43
C ILE A 146 -5.72 -1.19 10.35
N PHE A 147 -4.52 -1.00 10.91
CA PHE A 147 -4.25 0.18 11.75
C PHE A 147 -4.38 1.50 10.98
N ALA A 148 -4.02 1.51 9.69
CA ALA A 148 -4.16 2.70 8.84
C ALA A 148 -5.63 3.06 8.54
N LEU A 149 -6.58 2.13 8.61
CA LEU A 149 -8.01 2.41 8.42
C LEU A 149 -8.60 3.21 9.58
N ILE A 150 -8.06 3.09 10.79
CA ILE A 150 -8.56 3.79 11.99
C ILE A 150 -8.55 5.32 11.79
N PRO A 151 -7.41 5.97 11.46
CA PRO A 151 -7.40 7.41 11.23
C PRO A 151 -8.28 7.85 10.05
N PHE A 152 -8.49 7.02 9.04
CA PHE A 152 -9.40 7.34 7.93
C PHE A 152 -10.86 7.46 8.39
N ILE A 153 -11.31 6.57 9.27
CA ILE A 153 -12.65 6.64 9.85
C ILE A 153 -12.83 7.92 10.67
N PHE A 154 -11.84 8.29 11.47
CA PHE A 154 -11.86 9.53 12.24
C PHE A 154 -11.88 10.77 11.34
N LEU A 155 -11.07 10.79 10.28
CA LEU A 155 -11.04 11.89 9.31
C LEU A 155 -12.39 12.09 8.65
N ILE A 156 -13.02 11.02 8.16
CA ILE A 156 -14.32 11.09 7.49
C ILE A 156 -15.41 11.60 8.45
N ARG A 157 -15.43 11.11 9.69
CA ARG A 157 -16.36 11.59 10.72
C ARG A 157 -16.17 13.08 11.03
N SER A 158 -14.91 13.53 11.12
CA SER A 158 -14.58 14.93 11.38
C SER A 158 -15.03 15.85 10.25
N VAL A 159 -14.81 15.47 9.00
CA VAL A 159 -15.23 16.26 7.83
C VAL A 159 -16.75 16.29 7.69
N LYS A 160 -17.43 15.17 7.98
CA LYS A 160 -18.90 15.10 7.92
C LYS A 160 -19.58 15.99 8.99
N LYS A 161 -18.93 16.24 10.11
CA LYS A 161 -19.44 17.14 11.16
C LYS A 161 -19.27 18.63 10.83
N ARG A 162 -18.41 18.97 9.86
CA ARG A 162 -18.15 20.37 9.46
C ARG A 162 -19.00 20.84 8.27
N LYS A 163 -19.72 19.93 7.63
CA LYS A 163 -20.76 20.25 6.65
C LYS A 163 -22.14 20.25 7.31
#